data_f2557f2380dc49e2128a929b29ee1a9a
#
_entry.id   f2557f2380dc49e2128a929b29ee1a9a
#
_cell.length_a   1.000
_cell.length_b   1.000
_cell.length_c   1.000
_cell.angle_alpha   90.00
_cell.angle_beta   90.00
_cell.angle_gamma   90.00
#
_symmetry.space_group_name_H-M   'P 1'
#
loop_
_entity.id
_entity.type
_entity.pdbx_description
1 polymer ?
#
loop_
_entity_poly.entity_id
_entity_poly.type
_entity_poly.pdbx_seq_one_letter_code
_entity_poly.pdbx_strand_id
1 'polypeptide(L)'
;MSETTYIVATDVGGTCTDTIIIASTGEIHIGKALSTPPDFATGVLASIASATEIMGVDRRHVLEQTTLFIHGSTVVDNTVLTRDGAATGLLATRGFEDTLLVTRGAYGRWSGLTEDGIKNPVRTDRAEPLVATGAIRGIRERIDCDGEVVEDLDLEEAERAVRYLVETKKVEAIAVSFLWSFFNPKHERAVRDLIGRIAPEVYVTLSSDIAPVPGEYERTSTAVINAYAGRVTRDYLRSLEGLLAENGYRGQTMVMQGYGGLLPASESGDRAVGMIECGPAAGVIGAKFLGDLMGDTEIIAADMGGTTFKVGVIQDGQIEYAREPLVNRYHYIAPK
;
A
#
# COMPACT_ATOMS: atom_id res chain seq x y z
N MET A 1 -26.54 1.24 34.04
CA MET A 1 -25.83 2.20 33.15
C MET A 1 -25.15 1.29 32.09
N SER A 2 -25.30 1.59 30.82
CA SER A 2 -24.54 0.86 29.77
C SER A 2 -23.05 1.12 30.00
N GLU A 3 -22.24 0.09 29.82
CA GLU A 3 -20.77 0.20 29.90
C GLU A 3 -20.27 1.14 28.79
N THR A 4 -19.31 2.02 29.12
CA THR A 4 -18.74 2.94 28.12
C THR A 4 -17.96 2.16 27.08
N THR A 5 -18.27 2.35 25.80
CA THR A 5 -17.54 1.76 24.68
C THR A 5 -16.68 2.80 23.98
N TYR A 6 -15.68 2.35 23.24
CA TYR A 6 -14.69 3.21 22.59
C TYR A 6 -14.53 2.92 21.12
N ILE A 7 -14.19 3.96 20.36
CA ILE A 7 -13.59 3.89 19.03
C ILE A 7 -12.16 4.38 19.19
N VAL A 8 -11.22 3.61 18.69
CA VAL A 8 -9.79 3.96 18.72
C VAL A 8 -9.29 4.12 17.30
N ALA A 9 -8.66 5.24 17.01
CA ALA A 9 -7.97 5.47 15.74
C ALA A 9 -6.49 5.78 16.00
N THR A 10 -5.59 5.17 15.21
CA THR A 10 -4.15 5.39 15.33
C THR A 10 -3.56 5.71 13.97
N ASP A 11 -2.57 6.61 13.95
CA ASP A 11 -1.78 6.90 12.74
C ASP A 11 -0.28 6.79 13.04
N VAL A 12 0.40 5.93 12.29
CA VAL A 12 1.84 5.73 12.42
C VAL A 12 2.57 6.53 11.35
N GLY A 13 3.13 7.65 11.76
CA GLY A 13 4.07 8.41 10.93
C GLY A 13 5.52 7.91 11.09
N GLY A 14 6.42 8.45 10.26
CA GLY A 14 7.85 8.10 10.32
C GLY A 14 8.54 8.52 11.62
N THR A 15 8.00 9.52 12.34
CA THR A 15 8.60 10.08 13.57
C THR A 15 7.76 9.84 14.80
N CYS A 16 6.45 10.06 14.71
CA CYS A 16 5.50 9.94 15.81
C CYS A 16 4.32 9.06 15.40
N THR A 17 3.73 8.43 16.42
CA THR A 17 2.47 7.71 16.33
C THR A 17 1.44 8.47 17.16
N ASP A 18 0.32 8.79 16.56
CA ASP A 18 -0.80 9.49 17.14
C ASP A 18 -1.96 8.54 17.39
N THR A 19 -2.70 8.76 18.49
CA THR A 19 -3.90 7.99 18.85
C THR A 19 -5.02 8.95 19.23
N ILE A 20 -6.23 8.65 18.74
CA ILE A 20 -7.47 9.28 19.18
C ILE A 20 -8.38 8.20 19.76
N ILE A 21 -8.91 8.43 20.94
CA ILE A 21 -9.91 7.58 21.59
C ILE A 21 -11.19 8.40 21.74
N ILE A 22 -12.27 7.90 21.18
CA ILE A 22 -13.61 8.51 21.28
C ILE A 22 -14.48 7.59 22.14
N ALA A 23 -14.92 8.10 23.29
CA ALA A 23 -15.84 7.41 24.15
C ALA A 23 -17.30 7.54 23.64
N SER A 24 -18.15 6.56 23.93
CA SER A 24 -19.60 6.62 23.65
C SER A 24 -20.32 7.76 24.37
N THR A 25 -19.68 8.40 25.36
CA THR A 25 -20.13 9.64 26.02
C THR A 25 -19.91 10.88 25.17
N GLY A 26 -19.13 10.80 24.07
CA GLY A 26 -18.72 11.91 23.21
C GLY A 26 -17.39 12.55 23.61
N GLU A 27 -16.73 12.08 24.67
CA GLU A 27 -15.41 12.56 25.08
C GLU A 27 -14.34 12.08 24.08
N ILE A 28 -13.38 12.97 23.76
CA ILE A 28 -12.28 12.69 22.84
C ILE A 28 -10.97 12.87 23.61
N HIS A 29 -10.12 11.86 23.53
CA HIS A 29 -8.79 11.86 24.14
C HIS A 29 -7.73 11.61 23.07
N ILE A 30 -6.60 12.32 23.18
CA ILE A 30 -5.50 12.24 22.23
C ILE A 30 -4.26 11.75 22.96
N GLY A 31 -3.58 10.78 22.38
CA GLY A 31 -2.29 10.29 22.83
C GLY A 31 -1.25 10.39 21.74
N LYS A 32 0.02 10.51 22.11
CA LYS A 32 1.14 10.58 21.20
C LYS A 32 2.35 9.87 21.77
N ALA A 33 3.06 9.15 20.91
CA ALA A 33 4.35 8.53 21.24
C ALA A 33 5.32 8.68 20.07
N LEU A 34 6.61 8.42 20.30
CA LEU A 34 7.56 8.26 19.21
C LEU A 34 7.28 6.95 18.47
N SER A 35 7.39 6.98 17.15
CA SER A 35 7.38 5.76 16.34
C SER A 35 8.64 4.95 16.64
N THR A 36 8.53 3.63 16.60
CA THR A 36 9.58 2.69 17.06
C THR A 36 10.06 1.77 15.92
N PRO A 37 10.65 2.30 14.83
CA PRO A 37 11.14 1.45 13.75
C PRO A 37 12.26 0.52 14.25
N PRO A 38 12.32 -0.72 13.80
CA PRO A 38 11.46 -1.36 12.79
C PRO A 38 10.14 -1.91 13.36
N ASP A 39 9.95 -1.95 14.68
CA ASP A 39 8.75 -2.45 15.35
C ASP A 39 7.74 -1.33 15.63
N PHE A 40 7.02 -0.89 14.61
CA PHE A 40 6.02 0.18 14.74
C PHE A 40 4.83 -0.18 15.64
N ALA A 41 4.51 -1.47 15.80
CA ALA A 41 3.38 -1.92 16.61
C ALA A 41 3.56 -1.56 18.11
N THR A 42 4.79 -1.58 18.62
CA THR A 42 5.11 -1.10 19.98
C THR A 42 4.81 0.38 20.14
N GLY A 43 5.11 1.22 19.14
CA GLY A 43 4.78 2.65 19.15
C GLY A 43 3.28 2.91 19.20
N VAL A 44 2.47 2.08 18.53
CA VAL A 44 1.01 2.14 18.59
C VAL A 44 0.53 1.92 20.03
N LEU A 45 0.99 0.86 20.70
CA LEU A 45 0.60 0.62 22.11
C LEU A 45 1.06 1.73 23.06
N ALA A 46 2.23 2.33 22.79
CA ALA A 46 2.73 3.44 23.59
C ALA A 46 1.86 4.70 23.42
N SER A 47 1.39 5.00 22.20
CA SER A 47 0.51 6.13 21.95
C SER A 47 -0.89 5.93 22.54
N ILE A 48 -1.42 4.70 22.53
CA ILE A 48 -2.66 4.35 23.22
C ILE A 48 -2.48 4.51 24.75
N ALA A 49 -1.36 4.04 25.30
CA ALA A 49 -1.05 4.20 26.73
C ALA A 49 -1.02 5.68 27.14
N SER A 50 -0.40 6.55 26.33
CA SER A 50 -0.39 8.00 26.54
C SER A 50 -1.81 8.59 26.59
N ALA A 51 -2.72 8.18 25.71
CA ALA A 51 -4.11 8.63 25.73
C ALA A 51 -4.85 8.13 26.98
N THR A 52 -4.70 6.86 27.34
CA THR A 52 -5.39 6.24 28.48
C THR A 52 -4.88 6.75 29.84
N GLU A 53 -3.61 7.16 29.91
CA GLU A 53 -3.08 7.84 31.10
C GLU A 53 -3.77 9.19 31.31
N ILE A 54 -3.98 9.99 30.28
CA ILE A 54 -4.75 11.24 30.35
C ILE A 54 -6.20 10.99 30.78
N MET A 55 -6.80 9.90 30.31
CA MET A 55 -8.16 9.49 30.68
C MET A 55 -8.25 9.02 32.15
N GLY A 56 -7.15 8.60 32.74
CA GLY A 56 -7.16 7.93 34.04
C GLY A 56 -7.82 6.55 34.03
N VAL A 57 -7.83 5.88 32.85
CA VAL A 57 -8.46 4.57 32.64
C VAL A 57 -7.39 3.58 32.20
N ASP A 58 -7.52 2.32 32.66
CA ASP A 58 -6.58 1.27 32.27
C ASP A 58 -6.66 0.99 30.74
N ARG A 59 -5.51 0.92 30.09
CA ARG A 59 -5.40 0.66 28.64
C ARG A 59 -6.11 -0.63 28.23
N ARG A 60 -5.95 -1.69 29.04
CA ARG A 60 -6.57 -2.97 28.75
C ARG A 60 -8.09 -2.87 28.76
N HIS A 61 -8.64 -2.16 29.76
CA HIS A 61 -10.08 -1.92 29.84
C HIS A 61 -10.59 -1.17 28.60
N VAL A 62 -9.89 -0.11 28.16
CA VAL A 62 -10.26 0.62 26.93
C VAL A 62 -10.25 -0.30 25.72
N LEU A 63 -9.22 -1.12 25.54
CA LEU A 63 -9.11 -2.04 24.41
C LEU A 63 -10.16 -3.16 24.45
N GLU A 64 -10.50 -3.68 25.62
CA GLU A 64 -11.59 -4.67 25.80
C GLU A 64 -12.96 -4.09 25.43
N GLN A 65 -13.18 -2.80 25.67
CA GLN A 65 -14.42 -2.08 25.36
C GLN A 65 -14.39 -1.36 23.99
N THR A 66 -13.33 -1.54 23.21
CA THR A 66 -13.20 -0.94 21.88
C THR A 66 -14.06 -1.71 20.87
N THR A 67 -15.01 -1.00 20.26
CA THR A 67 -15.93 -1.56 19.24
C THR A 67 -15.37 -1.45 17.83
N LEU A 68 -14.51 -0.44 17.58
CA LEU A 68 -13.90 -0.21 16.28
C LEU A 68 -12.46 0.29 16.49
N PHE A 69 -11.51 -0.38 15.86
CA PHE A 69 -10.11 0.03 15.81
C PHE A 69 -9.74 0.37 14.39
N ILE A 70 -9.33 1.63 14.15
CA ILE A 70 -8.93 2.14 12.83
C ILE A 70 -7.43 2.44 12.87
N HIS A 71 -6.72 2.03 11.82
CA HIS A 71 -5.29 2.17 11.73
C HIS A 71 -4.84 2.81 10.42
N GLY A 72 -4.11 3.91 10.50
CA GLY A 72 -3.34 4.52 9.42
C GLY A 72 -1.84 4.28 9.61
N SER A 73 -1.09 4.14 8.52
CA SER A 73 0.35 3.90 8.60
C SER A 73 1.09 4.29 7.33
N THR A 74 2.24 4.90 7.49
CA THR A 74 3.17 5.22 6.41
C THR A 74 4.19 4.10 6.13
N VAL A 75 3.95 2.88 6.60
CA VAL A 75 4.89 1.74 6.42
C VAL A 75 5.17 1.48 4.94
N VAL A 76 4.13 1.47 4.09
CA VAL A 76 4.29 1.23 2.64
C VAL A 76 5.08 2.35 1.98
N ASP A 77 4.74 3.61 2.28
CA ASP A 77 5.45 4.79 1.75
C ASP A 77 6.93 4.74 2.13
N ASN A 78 7.21 4.51 3.41
CA ASN A 78 8.57 4.41 3.92
C ASN A 78 9.35 3.28 3.25
N THR A 79 8.76 2.07 3.15
CA THR A 79 9.40 0.91 2.50
C THR A 79 9.81 1.22 1.05
N VAL A 80 8.97 1.94 0.30
CA VAL A 80 9.30 2.34 -1.08
C VAL A 80 10.35 3.46 -1.10
N LEU A 81 10.28 4.43 -0.18
CA LEU A 81 11.20 5.57 -0.12
C LEU A 81 12.61 5.17 0.35
N THR A 82 12.70 4.34 1.38
CA THR A 82 13.98 3.87 1.95
C THR A 82 14.57 2.68 1.18
N ARG A 83 13.76 2.07 0.29
CA ARG A 83 14.16 0.92 -0.54
C ARG A 83 14.56 -0.32 0.26
N ASP A 84 13.89 -0.57 1.36
CA ASP A 84 14.11 -1.70 2.26
C ASP A 84 12.99 -2.77 2.19
N GLY A 85 12.27 -2.82 1.07
CA GLY A 85 11.26 -3.84 0.80
C GLY A 85 11.82 -5.22 0.47
N ALA A 86 10.92 -6.17 0.26
CA ALA A 86 11.27 -7.55 -0.06
C ALA A 86 12.05 -7.66 -1.38
N ALA A 87 13.03 -8.54 -1.44
CA ALA A 87 13.68 -8.91 -2.71
C ALA A 87 12.61 -9.44 -3.67
N THR A 88 12.33 -8.70 -4.74
CA THR A 88 11.16 -8.94 -5.60
C THR A 88 11.57 -9.41 -6.99
N GLY A 89 10.86 -10.41 -7.51
CA GLY A 89 10.91 -10.86 -8.89
C GLY A 89 9.68 -10.42 -9.68
N LEU A 90 9.80 -10.35 -11.01
CA LEU A 90 8.69 -10.08 -11.92
C LEU A 90 8.60 -11.17 -12.99
N LEU A 91 7.40 -11.72 -13.17
CA LEU A 91 7.02 -12.55 -14.31
C LEU A 91 6.13 -11.72 -15.23
N ALA A 92 6.57 -11.52 -16.47
CA ALA A 92 5.86 -10.75 -17.49
C ALA A 92 5.58 -11.62 -18.73
N THR A 93 4.67 -11.21 -19.60
CA THR A 93 4.54 -11.78 -20.93
C THR A 93 5.87 -11.65 -21.67
N ARG A 94 6.35 -12.70 -22.33
CA ARG A 94 7.60 -12.68 -23.11
C ARG A 94 7.58 -11.56 -24.14
N GLY A 95 8.67 -10.77 -24.17
CA GLY A 95 8.82 -9.60 -25.03
C GLY A 95 8.33 -8.29 -24.38
N PHE A 96 7.80 -8.35 -23.13
CA PHE A 96 7.33 -7.20 -22.37
C PHE A 96 8.08 -7.04 -21.03
N GLU A 97 9.24 -7.67 -20.90
CA GLU A 97 10.10 -7.61 -19.71
C GLU A 97 10.58 -6.19 -19.41
N ASP A 98 10.72 -5.36 -20.43
CA ASP A 98 11.22 -3.99 -20.33
C ASP A 98 10.14 -2.96 -19.96
N THR A 99 8.90 -3.37 -19.74
CA THR A 99 7.76 -2.47 -19.46
C THR A 99 8.07 -1.50 -18.32
N LEU A 100 8.67 -1.98 -17.23
CA LEU A 100 9.07 -1.13 -16.09
C LEU A 100 10.20 -0.15 -16.45
N LEU A 101 11.09 -0.52 -17.36
CA LEU A 101 12.24 0.29 -17.78
C LEU A 101 11.83 1.35 -18.78
N VAL A 102 10.90 1.02 -19.66
CA VAL A 102 10.42 1.94 -20.72
C VAL A 102 9.50 3.02 -20.16
N THR A 103 8.73 2.74 -19.09
CA THR A 103 7.85 3.68 -18.36
C THR A 103 6.97 4.54 -19.27
N ARG A 104 6.54 4.05 -20.43
CA ARG A 104 5.86 4.82 -21.51
C ARG A 104 6.64 6.05 -21.99
N GLY A 105 7.94 6.10 -21.81
CA GLY A 105 8.75 7.30 -22.13
C GLY A 105 8.46 8.53 -21.26
N ALA A 106 7.80 8.33 -20.11
CA ALA A 106 7.35 9.43 -19.22
C ALA A 106 8.46 9.99 -18.31
N TYR A 107 9.72 9.78 -18.64
CA TYR A 107 10.87 10.08 -17.79
C TYR A 107 11.00 11.52 -17.30
N GLY A 108 10.50 12.47 -18.02
CA GLY A 108 10.66 13.87 -17.64
C GLY A 108 9.39 14.52 -17.12
N ARG A 109 8.25 13.94 -17.41
CA ARG A 109 6.96 14.60 -17.21
C ARG A 109 6.63 14.83 -15.72
N TRP A 110 7.18 13.99 -14.82
CA TRP A 110 6.83 13.97 -13.40
C TRP A 110 8.03 14.13 -12.46
N SER A 111 9.22 14.38 -13.02
CA SER A 111 10.46 14.46 -12.24
C SER A 111 10.72 15.82 -11.60
N GLY A 112 9.83 16.80 -11.79
CA GLY A 112 10.09 18.19 -11.40
C GLY A 112 11.20 18.86 -12.22
N LEU A 113 11.62 18.26 -13.33
CA LEU A 113 12.62 18.80 -14.23
C LEU A 113 12.09 20.02 -15.00
N THR A 114 12.98 20.96 -15.31
CA THR A 114 12.70 22.02 -16.26
C THR A 114 12.48 21.48 -17.67
N GLU A 115 11.85 22.24 -18.54
CA GLU A 115 11.63 21.83 -19.93
C GLU A 115 12.93 21.43 -20.65
N ASP A 116 14.03 22.14 -20.39
CA ASP A 116 15.35 21.79 -20.92
C ASP A 116 15.91 20.49 -20.34
N GLY A 117 15.62 20.21 -19.08
CA GLY A 117 15.94 18.93 -18.44
C GLY A 117 15.20 17.77 -19.08
N ILE A 118 13.91 17.96 -19.37
CA ILE A 118 13.06 16.95 -20.03
C ILE A 118 13.54 16.65 -21.46
N LYS A 119 13.99 17.68 -22.20
CA LYS A 119 14.48 17.55 -23.57
C LYS A 119 15.86 16.88 -23.66
N ASN A 120 16.56 16.74 -22.56
CA ASN A 120 17.90 16.14 -22.54
C ASN A 120 17.87 14.73 -21.93
N PRO A 121 17.74 13.66 -22.77
CA PRO A 121 17.62 12.29 -22.28
C PRO A 121 18.86 11.78 -21.53
N VAL A 122 20.00 12.43 -21.67
CA VAL A 122 21.23 12.09 -20.92
C VAL A 122 21.17 12.58 -19.48
N ARG A 123 20.39 13.64 -19.22
CA ARG A 123 20.22 14.24 -17.89
C ARG A 123 18.96 13.78 -17.18
N THR A 124 18.13 13.01 -17.86
CA THR A 124 16.87 12.50 -17.32
C THR A 124 17.17 11.27 -16.47
N ASP A 125 17.21 11.46 -15.16
CA ASP A 125 17.32 10.35 -14.22
C ASP A 125 16.04 9.51 -14.25
N ARG A 126 16.18 8.23 -14.57
CA ARG A 126 15.10 7.25 -14.43
C ARG A 126 14.93 6.89 -12.97
N ALA A 127 13.70 6.64 -12.54
CA ALA A 127 13.51 5.96 -11.29
C ALA A 127 14.22 4.59 -11.37
N GLU A 128 15.10 4.30 -10.43
CA GLU A 128 15.72 2.99 -10.36
C GLU A 128 14.64 1.95 -10.07
N PRO A 129 14.46 0.91 -10.89
CA PRO A 129 13.42 -0.08 -10.70
C PRO A 129 13.47 -0.73 -9.32
N LEU A 130 12.30 -1.04 -8.73
CA LEU A 130 12.20 -1.81 -7.48
C LEU A 130 12.57 -3.29 -7.71
N VAL A 131 12.52 -3.74 -8.96
CA VAL A 131 12.93 -5.08 -9.36
C VAL A 131 14.22 -4.99 -10.16
N ALA A 132 15.26 -5.69 -9.72
CA ALA A 132 16.50 -5.77 -10.49
C ALA A 132 16.26 -6.42 -11.86
N THR A 133 16.86 -5.90 -12.93
CA THR A 133 16.70 -6.42 -14.30
C THR A 133 16.95 -7.93 -14.39
N GLY A 134 17.92 -8.44 -13.64
CA GLY A 134 18.20 -9.87 -13.55
C GLY A 134 17.13 -10.70 -12.83
N ALA A 135 16.13 -10.09 -12.20
CA ALA A 135 14.99 -10.74 -11.55
C ALA A 135 13.67 -10.57 -12.33
N ILE A 136 13.73 -10.12 -13.57
CA ILE A 136 12.58 -10.07 -14.50
C ILE A 136 12.69 -11.25 -15.47
N ARG A 137 11.58 -11.98 -15.66
CA ARG A 137 11.49 -13.12 -16.57
C ARG A 137 10.25 -13.05 -17.43
N GLY A 138 10.43 -13.19 -18.75
CA GLY A 138 9.34 -13.36 -19.71
C GLY A 138 8.87 -14.80 -19.74
N ILE A 139 7.56 -15.00 -19.80
CA ILE A 139 6.91 -16.30 -19.91
C ILE A 139 6.14 -16.33 -21.23
N ARG A 140 6.26 -17.43 -21.96
CA ARG A 140 5.51 -17.64 -23.19
C ARG A 140 4.06 -17.91 -22.86
N GLU A 141 3.24 -16.94 -23.17
CA GLU A 141 1.79 -16.94 -23.01
C GLU A 141 1.20 -15.74 -23.78
N ARG A 142 -0.06 -15.78 -24.16
CA ARG A 142 -0.76 -14.61 -24.69
C ARG A 142 -2.25 -14.69 -24.50
N ILE A 143 -2.81 -13.65 -23.90
CA ILE A 143 -4.23 -13.29 -23.94
C ILE A 143 -4.37 -12.06 -24.85
N ASP A 144 -5.43 -12.02 -25.68
CA ASP A 144 -5.72 -10.87 -26.53
C ASP A 144 -6.71 -9.87 -25.92
N CYS A 145 -7.07 -8.85 -26.69
CA CYS A 145 -7.97 -7.78 -26.25
C CYS A 145 -9.42 -8.23 -26.07
N ASP A 146 -9.80 -9.39 -26.56
CA ASP A 146 -11.13 -9.97 -26.40
C ASP A 146 -11.15 -10.98 -25.24
N GLY A 147 -9.99 -11.22 -24.59
CA GLY A 147 -9.81 -12.15 -23.48
C GLY A 147 -9.61 -13.58 -23.92
N GLU A 148 -9.41 -13.82 -25.22
CA GLU A 148 -9.16 -15.16 -25.77
C GLU A 148 -7.70 -15.57 -25.60
N VAL A 149 -7.47 -16.87 -25.42
CA VAL A 149 -6.13 -17.43 -25.34
C VAL A 149 -5.57 -17.59 -26.74
N VAL A 150 -4.62 -16.74 -27.11
CA VAL A 150 -3.91 -16.80 -28.39
C VAL A 150 -2.71 -17.75 -28.33
N GLU A 151 -2.03 -17.77 -27.19
CA GLU A 151 -0.94 -18.69 -26.89
C GLU A 151 -1.10 -19.24 -25.47
N ASP A 152 -1.11 -20.56 -25.36
CA ASP A 152 -1.21 -21.23 -24.08
C ASP A 152 0.00 -20.93 -23.19
N LEU A 153 -0.24 -20.87 -21.88
CA LEU A 153 0.81 -20.69 -20.89
C LEU A 153 1.81 -21.87 -20.91
N ASP A 154 3.09 -21.58 -21.16
CA ASP A 154 4.18 -22.54 -21.00
C ASP A 154 4.51 -22.74 -19.53
N LEU A 155 3.86 -23.73 -18.91
CA LEU A 155 4.04 -24.05 -17.48
C LEU A 155 5.45 -24.52 -17.16
N GLU A 156 6.15 -25.19 -18.07
CA GLU A 156 7.51 -25.65 -17.84
C GLU A 156 8.48 -24.45 -17.81
N GLU A 157 8.29 -23.49 -18.72
CA GLU A 157 9.06 -22.27 -18.69
C GLU A 157 8.76 -21.45 -17.43
N ALA A 158 7.49 -21.33 -17.05
CA ALA A 158 7.08 -20.67 -15.82
C ALA A 158 7.73 -21.32 -14.58
N GLU A 159 7.77 -22.66 -14.51
CA GLU A 159 8.44 -23.37 -13.42
C GLU A 159 9.94 -23.06 -13.37
N ARG A 160 10.63 -23.13 -14.52
CA ARG A 160 12.06 -22.78 -14.59
C ARG A 160 12.32 -21.36 -14.14
N ALA A 161 11.45 -20.42 -14.54
CA ALA A 161 11.57 -19.01 -14.16
C ALA A 161 11.34 -18.81 -12.64
N VAL A 162 10.32 -19.43 -12.07
CA VAL A 162 10.04 -19.37 -10.63
C VAL A 162 11.21 -19.95 -9.82
N ARG A 163 11.70 -21.16 -10.18
CA ARG A 163 12.85 -21.75 -9.51
C ARG A 163 14.08 -20.85 -9.60
N TYR A 164 14.36 -20.28 -10.75
CA TYR A 164 15.46 -19.34 -10.92
C TYR A 164 15.33 -18.12 -10.01
N LEU A 165 14.14 -17.52 -9.92
CA LEU A 165 13.87 -16.37 -9.05
C LEU A 165 14.08 -16.75 -7.58
N VAL A 166 13.53 -17.87 -7.14
CA VAL A 166 13.59 -18.30 -5.74
C VAL A 166 14.97 -18.84 -5.37
N GLU A 167 15.51 -19.77 -6.16
CA GLU A 167 16.72 -20.50 -5.80
C GLU A 167 18.01 -19.71 -6.11
N THR A 168 18.03 -18.93 -7.22
CA THR A 168 19.22 -18.20 -7.65
C THR A 168 19.16 -16.73 -7.24
N LYS A 169 18.03 -16.05 -7.43
CA LYS A 169 17.88 -14.64 -7.10
C LYS A 169 17.46 -14.42 -5.64
N LYS A 170 17.03 -15.48 -4.96
CA LYS A 170 16.61 -15.42 -3.55
C LYS A 170 15.51 -14.41 -3.31
N VAL A 171 14.56 -14.31 -4.25
CA VAL A 171 13.44 -13.39 -4.11
C VAL A 171 12.49 -13.89 -3.01
N GLU A 172 11.92 -12.95 -2.29
CA GLU A 172 10.96 -13.17 -1.21
C GLU A 172 9.53 -12.84 -1.65
N ALA A 173 9.41 -12.12 -2.77
CA ALA A 173 8.14 -11.76 -3.37
C ALA A 173 8.20 -11.88 -4.90
N ILE A 174 7.08 -12.22 -5.52
CA ILE A 174 6.95 -12.30 -6.99
C ILE A 174 5.70 -11.55 -7.41
N ALA A 175 5.88 -10.55 -8.29
CA ALA A 175 4.80 -9.95 -9.07
C ALA A 175 4.60 -10.72 -10.36
N VAL A 176 3.36 -11.01 -10.71
CA VAL A 176 2.97 -11.60 -12.01
C VAL A 176 2.12 -10.58 -12.75
N SER A 177 2.55 -10.18 -13.94
CA SER A 177 1.85 -9.18 -14.74
C SER A 177 1.88 -9.57 -16.22
N PHE A 178 0.80 -10.17 -16.68
CA PHE A 178 0.65 -10.59 -18.07
C PHE A 178 -0.26 -9.62 -18.84
N LEU A 179 -0.05 -9.56 -20.14
CA LEU A 179 -0.89 -8.74 -21.01
C LEU A 179 -2.34 -9.21 -20.97
N TRP A 180 -3.27 -8.24 -20.92
CA TRP A 180 -4.73 -8.48 -20.91
C TRP A 180 -5.24 -9.36 -19.76
N SER A 181 -4.41 -9.64 -18.73
CA SER A 181 -4.81 -10.46 -17.58
C SER A 181 -5.94 -9.83 -16.75
N PHE A 182 -6.12 -8.51 -16.82
CA PHE A 182 -7.26 -7.83 -16.19
C PHE A 182 -8.61 -8.22 -16.84
N PHE A 183 -8.58 -8.69 -18.08
CA PHE A 183 -9.75 -9.19 -18.79
C PHE A 183 -9.92 -10.72 -18.61
N ASN A 184 -8.81 -11.47 -18.71
CA ASN A 184 -8.78 -12.91 -18.46
C ASN A 184 -7.57 -13.29 -17.59
N PRO A 185 -7.75 -13.50 -16.28
CA PRO A 185 -6.66 -13.77 -15.34
C PRO A 185 -6.19 -15.23 -15.32
N LYS A 186 -6.65 -16.09 -16.24
CA LYS A 186 -6.40 -17.54 -16.23
C LYS A 186 -4.91 -17.88 -16.10
N HIS A 187 -4.04 -17.22 -16.86
CA HIS A 187 -2.60 -17.51 -16.88
C HIS A 187 -1.91 -17.02 -15.58
N GLU A 188 -2.24 -15.82 -15.09
CA GLU A 188 -1.69 -15.33 -13.82
C GLU A 188 -2.09 -16.24 -12.65
N ARG A 189 -3.35 -16.69 -12.60
CA ARG A 189 -3.84 -17.61 -11.57
C ARG A 189 -3.12 -18.95 -11.62
N ALA A 190 -2.91 -19.51 -12.82
CA ALA A 190 -2.15 -20.75 -12.98
C ALA A 190 -0.70 -20.63 -12.50
N VAL A 191 -0.05 -19.46 -12.75
CA VAL A 191 1.30 -19.19 -12.26
C VAL A 191 1.32 -19.01 -10.74
N ARG A 192 0.32 -18.34 -10.14
CA ARG A 192 0.19 -18.26 -8.67
C ARG A 192 0.10 -19.65 -8.04
N ASP A 193 -0.74 -20.51 -8.61
CA ASP A 193 -0.91 -21.88 -8.09
C ASP A 193 0.37 -22.70 -8.25
N LEU A 194 1.15 -22.45 -9.32
CA LEU A 194 2.47 -23.04 -9.53
C LEU A 194 3.47 -22.55 -8.46
N ILE A 195 3.53 -21.24 -8.21
CA ILE A 195 4.41 -20.66 -7.17
C ILE A 195 4.06 -21.23 -5.80
N GLY A 196 2.76 -21.33 -5.47
CA GLY A 196 2.31 -21.91 -4.19
C GLY A 196 2.73 -23.36 -3.97
N ARG A 197 2.96 -24.14 -5.05
CA ARG A 197 3.50 -25.51 -4.95
C ARG A 197 5.02 -25.56 -4.82
N ILE A 198 5.72 -24.61 -5.42
CA ILE A 198 7.21 -24.59 -5.46
C ILE A 198 7.78 -23.89 -4.23
N ALA A 199 7.20 -22.76 -3.85
CA ALA A 199 7.71 -21.86 -2.84
C ALA A 199 6.53 -21.18 -2.09
N PRO A 200 5.82 -21.90 -1.21
CA PRO A 200 4.63 -21.40 -0.53
C PRO A 200 4.89 -20.21 0.41
N GLU A 201 6.14 -19.98 0.78
CA GLU A 201 6.57 -18.85 1.62
C GLU A 201 6.72 -17.54 0.86
N VAL A 202 6.78 -17.59 -0.48
CA VAL A 202 6.95 -16.40 -1.32
C VAL A 202 5.64 -15.60 -1.37
N TYR A 203 5.76 -14.29 -1.16
CA TYR A 203 4.64 -13.38 -1.31
C TYR A 203 4.31 -13.19 -2.80
N VAL A 204 3.09 -13.47 -3.22
CA VAL A 204 2.69 -13.40 -4.64
C VAL A 204 1.66 -12.31 -4.84
N THR A 205 1.90 -11.46 -5.83
CA THR A 205 0.94 -10.46 -6.29
C THR A 205 0.60 -10.70 -7.76
N LEU A 206 -0.70 -10.83 -8.07
CA LEU A 206 -1.20 -10.84 -9.43
C LEU A 206 -1.64 -9.44 -9.84
N SER A 207 -1.24 -9.00 -11.02
CA SER A 207 -1.65 -7.70 -11.54
C SER A 207 -3.17 -7.63 -11.77
N SER A 208 -3.78 -8.74 -12.13
CA SER A 208 -5.23 -8.87 -12.31
C SER A 208 -6.04 -8.75 -11.03
N ASP A 209 -5.45 -9.07 -9.86
CA ASP A 209 -6.14 -8.98 -8.56
C ASP A 209 -5.98 -7.58 -7.94
N ILE A 210 -4.83 -6.90 -8.20
CA ILE A 210 -4.53 -5.64 -7.54
C ILE A 210 -4.90 -4.41 -8.37
N ALA A 211 -4.82 -4.50 -9.70
CA ALA A 211 -5.08 -3.41 -10.63
C ALA A 211 -5.78 -3.92 -11.91
N PRO A 212 -7.05 -4.38 -11.84
CA PRO A 212 -7.77 -4.97 -12.97
C PRO A 212 -8.25 -3.92 -13.97
N VAL A 213 -7.33 -3.14 -14.53
CA VAL A 213 -7.61 -2.05 -15.49
C VAL A 213 -6.58 -2.06 -16.63
N PRO A 214 -6.90 -1.45 -17.79
CA PRO A 214 -5.94 -1.25 -18.88
C PRO A 214 -4.74 -0.40 -18.43
N GLY A 215 -3.60 -0.55 -19.11
CA GLY A 215 -2.36 0.18 -18.85
C GLY A 215 -1.29 -0.74 -18.28
N GLU A 216 -0.54 -1.40 -19.17
CA GLU A 216 0.43 -2.43 -18.78
C GLU A 216 1.56 -1.90 -17.91
N TYR A 217 2.02 -0.65 -18.12
CA TYR A 217 3.07 -0.07 -17.27
C TYR A 217 2.55 0.17 -15.85
N GLU A 218 1.47 0.92 -15.70
CA GLU A 218 0.91 1.28 -14.39
C GLU A 218 0.44 0.03 -13.63
N ARG A 219 -0.16 -0.93 -14.33
CA ARG A 219 -0.60 -2.19 -13.76
C ARG A 219 0.59 -3.03 -13.28
N THR A 220 1.64 -3.15 -14.08
CA THR A 220 2.87 -3.85 -13.71
C THR A 220 3.58 -3.15 -12.55
N SER A 221 3.70 -1.82 -12.61
CA SER A 221 4.28 -1.02 -11.54
C SER A 221 3.52 -1.19 -10.23
N THR A 222 2.18 -1.16 -10.27
CA THR A 222 1.32 -1.39 -9.10
C THR A 222 1.54 -2.78 -8.50
N ALA A 223 1.57 -3.82 -9.33
CA ALA A 223 1.83 -5.18 -8.88
C ALA A 223 3.23 -5.33 -8.25
N VAL A 224 4.23 -4.67 -8.84
CA VAL A 224 5.60 -4.66 -8.30
C VAL A 224 5.67 -3.93 -6.97
N ILE A 225 5.07 -2.75 -6.84
CA ILE A 225 5.03 -2.00 -5.57
C ILE A 225 4.33 -2.84 -4.50
N ASN A 226 3.20 -3.47 -4.85
CA ASN A 226 2.48 -4.33 -3.92
C ASN A 226 3.31 -5.55 -3.49
N ALA A 227 4.00 -6.21 -4.41
CA ALA A 227 4.87 -7.34 -4.08
C ALA A 227 6.05 -6.89 -3.20
N TYR A 228 6.65 -5.74 -3.52
CA TYR A 228 7.81 -5.18 -2.83
C TYR A 228 7.52 -4.81 -1.37
N ALA A 229 6.40 -4.14 -1.12
CA ALA A 229 6.02 -3.69 0.22
C ALA A 229 5.11 -4.68 0.97
N GLY A 230 4.44 -5.59 0.25
CA GLY A 230 3.35 -6.39 0.79
C GLY A 230 3.75 -7.34 1.90
N ARG A 231 4.92 -8.00 1.79
CA ARG A 231 5.41 -8.89 2.85
C ARG A 231 5.65 -8.12 4.16
N VAL A 232 6.37 -7.00 4.09
CA VAL A 232 6.66 -6.15 5.25
C VAL A 232 5.36 -5.64 5.88
N THR A 233 4.43 -5.20 5.06
CA THR A 233 3.11 -4.71 5.50
C THR A 233 2.29 -5.81 6.17
N ARG A 234 2.24 -6.99 5.58
CA ARG A 234 1.51 -8.14 6.14
C ARG A 234 2.07 -8.55 7.50
N ASP A 235 3.40 -8.64 7.61
CA ASP A 235 4.07 -9.03 8.85
C ASP A 235 3.84 -7.96 9.95
N TYR A 236 3.91 -6.68 9.58
CA TYR A 236 3.58 -5.58 10.47
C TYR A 236 2.14 -5.63 10.98
N LEU A 237 1.15 -5.77 10.08
CA LEU A 237 -0.25 -5.81 10.47
C LEU A 237 -0.59 -7.02 11.35
N ARG A 238 0.03 -8.18 11.09
CA ARG A 238 -0.11 -9.37 11.95
C ARG A 238 0.48 -9.14 13.34
N SER A 239 1.65 -8.48 13.42
CA SER A 239 2.26 -8.11 14.70
C SER A 239 1.35 -7.18 15.49
N LEU A 240 0.79 -6.16 14.82
CA LEU A 240 -0.15 -5.21 15.42
C LEU A 240 -1.40 -5.92 15.96
N GLU A 241 -2.05 -6.78 15.15
CA GLU A 241 -3.23 -7.54 15.58
C GLU A 241 -2.91 -8.46 16.77
N GLY A 242 -1.74 -9.12 16.76
CA GLY A 242 -1.26 -9.94 17.87
C GLY A 242 -1.12 -9.13 19.17
N LEU A 243 -0.42 -7.99 19.09
CA LEU A 243 -0.24 -7.11 20.25
C LEU A 243 -1.55 -6.52 20.78
N LEU A 244 -2.47 -6.12 19.90
CA LEU A 244 -3.79 -5.64 20.30
C LEU A 244 -4.59 -6.74 21.00
N ALA A 245 -4.55 -7.97 20.47
CA ALA A 245 -5.23 -9.13 21.07
C ALA A 245 -4.67 -9.48 22.47
N GLU A 246 -3.35 -9.45 22.66
CA GLU A 246 -2.68 -9.66 23.94
C GLU A 246 -3.06 -8.58 24.96
N ASN A 247 -3.38 -7.37 24.51
CA ASN A 247 -3.80 -6.24 25.34
C ASN A 247 -5.33 -6.12 25.50
N GLY A 248 -6.09 -7.11 25.04
CA GLY A 248 -7.52 -7.24 25.34
C GLY A 248 -8.46 -6.92 24.18
N TYR A 249 -7.98 -6.34 23.06
CA TYR A 249 -8.82 -6.08 21.88
C TYR A 249 -9.27 -7.38 21.22
N ARG A 250 -10.56 -7.48 20.90
CA ARG A 250 -11.18 -8.71 20.31
C ARG A 250 -11.90 -8.43 18.99
N GLY A 251 -11.94 -7.16 18.59
CA GLY A 251 -12.59 -6.75 17.33
C GLY A 251 -11.70 -6.95 16.12
N GLN A 252 -12.20 -6.50 14.99
CA GLN A 252 -11.47 -6.48 13.71
C GLN A 252 -10.70 -5.17 13.58
N THR A 253 -9.40 -5.25 13.29
CA THR A 253 -8.59 -4.08 12.96
C THR A 253 -8.89 -3.64 11.53
N MET A 254 -9.34 -2.39 11.38
CA MET A 254 -9.64 -1.77 10.10
C MET A 254 -8.48 -0.85 9.70
N VAL A 255 -8.04 -0.94 8.46
CA VAL A 255 -6.89 -0.18 7.95
C VAL A 255 -7.36 0.84 6.93
N MET A 256 -6.94 2.09 7.14
CA MET A 256 -7.23 3.21 6.24
C MET A 256 -6.55 3.00 4.88
N GLN A 257 -7.26 3.32 3.81
CA GLN A 257 -6.76 3.24 2.43
C GLN A 257 -6.51 4.64 1.86
N GLY A 258 -5.48 4.79 1.05
CA GLY A 258 -5.09 6.06 0.43
C GLY A 258 -6.12 6.62 -0.57
N TYR A 259 -6.97 5.77 -1.09
CA TYR A 259 -8.12 6.18 -1.93
C TYR A 259 -9.40 6.45 -1.12
N GLY A 260 -9.32 6.39 0.19
CA GLY A 260 -10.45 6.52 1.11
C GLY A 260 -11.09 5.17 1.46
N GLY A 261 -11.82 5.15 2.59
CA GLY A 261 -12.44 3.95 3.12
C GLY A 261 -11.50 3.07 3.95
N LEU A 262 -12.03 1.96 4.43
CA LEU A 262 -11.37 1.06 5.36
C LEU A 262 -11.43 -0.38 4.82
N LEU A 263 -10.34 -1.12 4.97
CA LEU A 263 -10.29 -2.57 4.75
C LEU A 263 -9.83 -3.29 6.03
N PRO A 264 -10.23 -4.55 6.25
CA PRO A 264 -9.66 -5.39 7.29
C PRO A 264 -8.13 -5.50 7.16
N ALA A 265 -7.42 -5.59 8.27
CA ALA A 265 -5.95 -5.72 8.27
C ALA A 265 -5.49 -6.94 7.47
N SER A 266 -6.22 -8.05 7.54
CA SER A 266 -5.94 -9.27 6.75
C SER A 266 -5.98 -9.04 5.25
N GLU A 267 -6.94 -8.23 4.75
CA GLU A 267 -7.04 -7.89 3.32
C GLU A 267 -6.02 -6.81 2.92
N SER A 268 -5.78 -5.83 3.82
CA SER A 268 -4.81 -4.76 3.58
C SER A 268 -3.38 -5.28 3.45
N GLY A 269 -3.02 -6.36 4.17
CA GLY A 269 -1.73 -7.04 4.02
C GLY A 269 -1.51 -7.65 2.64
N ASP A 270 -2.58 -8.02 1.93
CA ASP A 270 -2.53 -8.53 0.56
C ASP A 270 -2.59 -7.40 -0.49
N ARG A 271 -3.10 -6.23 -0.10
CA ARG A 271 -3.28 -5.03 -0.94
C ARG A 271 -2.50 -3.83 -0.40
N ALA A 272 -1.23 -4.05 -0.03
CA ALA A 272 -0.38 -3.04 0.58
C ALA A 272 -0.34 -1.71 -0.19
N VAL A 273 -0.35 -1.76 -1.53
CA VAL A 273 -0.39 -0.57 -2.39
C VAL A 273 -1.58 0.35 -2.10
N GLY A 274 -2.68 -0.19 -1.57
CA GLY A 274 -3.84 0.59 -1.16
C GLY A 274 -3.59 1.47 0.07
N MET A 275 -2.55 1.18 0.85
CA MET A 275 -2.19 1.95 2.04
C MET A 275 -1.28 3.16 1.73
N ILE A 276 -0.82 3.31 0.49
CA ILE A 276 0.01 4.46 0.09
C ILE A 276 -0.77 5.74 0.37
N GLU A 277 -0.11 6.69 1.07
CA GLU A 277 -0.67 7.99 1.43
C GLU A 277 -1.97 7.93 2.28
N CYS A 278 -2.22 6.82 3.01
CA CYS A 278 -3.47 6.65 3.75
C CYS A 278 -3.64 7.67 4.90
N GLY A 279 -2.58 8.05 5.62
CA GLY A 279 -2.62 9.09 6.65
C GLY A 279 -3.03 10.46 6.09
N PRO A 280 -2.31 11.00 5.08
CA PRO A 280 -2.70 12.23 4.39
C PRO A 280 -4.12 12.19 3.82
N ALA A 281 -4.54 11.07 3.20
CA ALA A 281 -5.90 10.91 2.70
C ALA A 281 -6.94 11.01 3.81
N ALA A 282 -6.70 10.39 4.96
CA ALA A 282 -7.56 10.52 6.14
C ALA A 282 -7.65 11.97 6.61
N GLY A 283 -6.53 12.71 6.61
CA GLY A 283 -6.48 14.13 6.94
C GLY A 283 -7.35 14.99 6.02
N VAL A 284 -7.32 14.73 4.72
CA VAL A 284 -8.17 15.45 3.73
C VAL A 284 -9.66 15.12 3.94
N ILE A 285 -9.99 13.84 4.20
CA ILE A 285 -11.36 13.42 4.51
C ILE A 285 -11.86 14.09 5.80
N GLY A 286 -11.01 14.17 6.83
CA GLY A 286 -11.31 14.87 8.07
C GLY A 286 -11.52 16.38 7.85
N ALA A 287 -10.68 17.03 7.03
CA ALA A 287 -10.83 18.43 6.67
C ALA A 287 -12.15 18.69 5.93
N LYS A 288 -12.53 17.79 5.00
CA LYS A 288 -13.83 17.86 4.34
C LYS A 288 -14.98 17.76 5.34
N PHE A 289 -14.93 16.82 6.26
CA PHE A 289 -15.98 16.67 7.27
C PHE A 289 -16.14 17.94 8.12
N LEU A 290 -15.04 18.55 8.54
CA LEU A 290 -15.07 19.83 9.27
C LEU A 290 -15.63 20.97 8.42
N GLY A 291 -15.22 21.05 7.15
CA GLY A 291 -15.76 22.03 6.21
C GLY A 291 -17.27 21.91 6.01
N ASP A 292 -17.77 20.69 5.85
CA ASP A 292 -19.22 20.43 5.73
C ASP A 292 -19.98 20.93 6.98
N LEU A 293 -19.41 20.77 8.19
CA LEU A 293 -20.00 21.28 9.42
C LEU A 293 -19.96 22.82 9.52
N MET A 294 -18.95 23.46 8.92
CA MET A 294 -18.75 24.92 8.93
C MET A 294 -19.45 25.60 7.76
N GLY A 295 -19.87 24.85 6.76
CA GLY A 295 -20.44 25.36 5.50
C GLY A 295 -19.37 25.83 4.50
N ASP A 296 -18.12 25.44 4.67
CA ASP A 296 -17.01 25.77 3.78
C ASP A 296 -16.88 24.72 2.69
N THR A 297 -16.81 25.15 1.43
CA THR A 297 -16.70 24.28 0.25
C THR A 297 -15.34 24.36 -0.43
N GLU A 298 -14.52 25.37 -0.09
CA GLU A 298 -13.19 25.62 -0.66
C GLU A 298 -12.15 25.48 0.44
N ILE A 299 -11.42 24.33 0.48
CA ILE A 299 -10.51 24.00 1.58
C ILE A 299 -9.17 23.53 1.04
N ILE A 300 -8.11 24.01 1.63
CA ILE A 300 -6.76 23.46 1.47
C ILE A 300 -6.38 22.74 2.78
N ALA A 301 -6.30 21.42 2.73
CA ALA A 301 -5.79 20.62 3.82
C ALA A 301 -4.27 20.48 3.68
N ALA A 302 -3.53 20.90 4.70
CA ALA A 302 -2.06 20.82 4.72
C ALA A 302 -1.62 19.93 5.89
N ASP A 303 -0.85 18.90 5.57
CA ASP A 303 -0.27 17.98 6.54
C ASP A 303 1.26 18.11 6.50
N MET A 304 1.85 18.51 7.64
CA MET A 304 3.29 18.66 7.79
C MET A 304 3.80 17.68 8.86
N GLY A 305 4.40 16.59 8.40
CA GLY A 305 5.12 15.66 9.25
C GLY A 305 6.62 15.98 9.38
N GLY A 306 7.35 15.11 10.06
CA GLY A 306 8.80 15.23 10.21
C GLY A 306 9.58 14.91 8.92
N THR A 307 8.97 14.23 7.96
CA THR A 307 9.62 13.72 6.73
C THR A 307 9.05 14.36 5.47
N THR A 308 7.74 14.58 5.41
CA THR A 308 7.02 15.02 4.21
C THR A 308 6.03 16.13 4.52
N PHE A 309 5.75 16.95 3.49
CA PHE A 309 4.66 17.90 3.47
C PHE A 309 3.66 17.48 2.39
N LYS A 310 2.39 17.35 2.75
CA LYS A 310 1.30 16.91 1.87
C LYS A 310 0.23 17.97 1.80
N VAL A 311 -0.41 18.09 0.65
CA VAL A 311 -1.52 19.03 0.45
C VAL A 311 -2.66 18.31 -0.26
N GLY A 312 -3.87 18.47 0.29
CA GLY A 312 -5.11 18.05 -0.35
C GLY A 312 -5.97 19.27 -0.67
N VAL A 313 -6.71 19.20 -1.75
CA VAL A 313 -7.62 20.26 -2.19
C VAL A 313 -9.04 19.73 -2.19
N ILE A 314 -9.95 20.52 -1.60
CA ILE A 314 -11.40 20.32 -1.65
C ILE A 314 -11.95 21.54 -2.36
N GLN A 315 -12.61 21.31 -3.48
CA GLN A 315 -13.21 22.35 -4.31
C GLN A 315 -14.69 22.03 -4.56
N ASP A 316 -15.56 23.02 -4.45
CA ASP A 316 -17.02 22.83 -4.52
C ASP A 316 -17.51 21.70 -3.57
N GLY A 317 -16.88 21.55 -2.41
CA GLY A 317 -17.18 20.49 -1.44
C GLY A 317 -16.79 19.08 -1.88
N GLN A 318 -15.98 18.93 -2.93
CA GLN A 318 -15.50 17.65 -3.43
C GLN A 318 -13.98 17.52 -3.25
N ILE A 319 -13.54 16.32 -2.86
CA ILE A 319 -12.11 16.03 -2.77
C ILE A 319 -11.57 15.80 -4.19
N GLU A 320 -10.50 16.52 -4.54
CA GLU A 320 -9.79 16.32 -5.79
C GLU A 320 -8.87 15.11 -5.71
N TYR A 321 -9.05 14.17 -6.63
CA TYR A 321 -8.24 12.97 -6.71
C TYR A 321 -7.22 13.03 -7.85
N ALA A 322 -5.97 12.67 -7.58
CA ALA A 322 -4.97 12.51 -8.63
C ALA A 322 -5.38 11.38 -9.60
N ARG A 323 -5.35 11.69 -10.90
CA ARG A 323 -5.66 10.71 -11.94
C ARG A 323 -4.54 9.68 -12.13
N GLU A 324 -3.31 10.11 -11.92
CA GLU A 324 -2.09 9.31 -12.08
C GLU A 324 -1.25 9.48 -10.82
N PRO A 325 -1.57 8.77 -9.73
CA PRO A 325 -0.83 8.90 -8.49
C PRO A 325 0.60 8.36 -8.62
N LEU A 326 1.51 8.95 -7.84
CA LEU A 326 2.92 8.60 -7.79
C LEU A 326 3.32 8.30 -6.35
N VAL A 327 4.12 7.25 -6.18
CA VAL A 327 4.92 7.06 -4.97
C VAL A 327 6.40 7.09 -5.36
N ASN A 328 7.14 8.03 -4.79
CA ASN A 328 8.57 8.31 -5.12
C ASN A 328 8.80 8.59 -6.61
N ARG A 329 8.53 8.21 -7.58
CA ARG A 329 8.62 8.36 -9.05
C ARG A 329 7.96 7.20 -9.80
N TYR A 330 7.32 6.27 -9.03
CA TYR A 330 6.62 5.15 -9.63
C TYR A 330 5.14 5.50 -9.77
N HIS A 331 4.64 5.39 -10.99
CA HIS A 331 3.21 5.45 -11.23
C HIS A 331 2.54 4.18 -10.70
N TYR A 332 1.40 4.34 -10.09
CA TYR A 332 0.58 3.21 -9.68
C TYR A 332 -0.90 3.50 -9.91
N ILE A 333 -1.71 2.47 -9.90
CA ILE A 333 -3.15 2.57 -9.96
C ILE A 333 -3.65 2.44 -8.53
N ALA A 334 -4.32 3.49 -8.03
CA ALA A 334 -5.02 3.37 -6.76
C ALA A 334 -6.18 2.37 -6.94
N PRO A 335 -6.22 1.28 -6.15
CA PRO A 335 -7.36 0.37 -6.19
C PRO A 335 -8.64 1.16 -5.89
N LYS A 336 -9.68 0.98 -6.70
CA LYS A 336 -10.97 1.63 -6.50
C LYS A 336 -11.95 0.66 -5.87
#